data_ab82d5b83e0f2db098c15c3ae649d14b
#
_entry.id   ab82d5b83e0f2db098c15c3ae649d14b
#
_cell.length_a   1.000
_cell.length_b   1.000
_cell.length_c   1.000
_cell.angle_alpha   90.00
_cell.angle_beta   90.00
_cell.angle_gamma   90.00
#
_symmetry.space_group_name_H-M   'P 1'
#
loop_
_entity.id
_entity.type
_entity.pdbx_description
1 polymer ?
#
loop_
_entity_poly.entity_id
_entity_poly.type
_entity_poly.pdbx_seq_one_letter_code
_entity_poly.pdbx_strand_id
1 'polypeptide(L)'
;MQHSFVRGSLAALALAFAGAALAADKTVALTAIVEHPALDAARDGVKDELKAAGYEAGKNLKFEYQSAQGNTGTAAQIARKYVGQKPDVIVAIATPSAQAVVSATKTIPVVYSAVTDPVAAKLVKTWDASGSNVTGVSDLSPLAKHLELIKKVVPGAKRVGVIYSPGEANSVAIVEALKKATAEAGLSLVEAAAPRTVDVAGAAQSLVGKADVIYAPTDNNVMSALEAVVKVAQQAKLPLVAADTEAVKRGAVAALGLNYYDLGRQTGKVVVRVLKGEAPGTIPSQVSQTFELHVNPAAAQKQGISLSDELVKTAKVVVK
;
A
#
# COMPACT_ATOMS: atom_id res chain seq x y z
N MET A 1 -51.86 76.96 16.18
CA MET A 1 -50.68 76.42 16.87
C MET A 1 -50.75 74.95 16.73
N GLN A 2 -50.04 74.39 15.75
CA GLN A 2 -49.98 72.93 15.50
C GLN A 2 -48.51 72.52 15.42
N HIS A 3 -48.08 71.72 16.39
CA HIS A 3 -46.72 71.15 16.40
C HIS A 3 -46.75 69.79 15.71
N SER A 4 -46.10 69.67 14.55
CA SER A 4 -45.87 68.43 13.85
C SER A 4 -44.62 67.75 14.39
N PHE A 5 -44.76 66.59 14.98
CA PHE A 5 -43.65 65.72 15.38
C PHE A 5 -43.24 64.84 14.17
N VAL A 6 -42.03 65.08 13.68
CA VAL A 6 -41.38 64.20 12.71
C VAL A 6 -40.69 63.06 13.47
N ARG A 7 -41.18 61.82 13.31
CA ARG A 7 -40.54 60.63 13.80
C ARG A 7 -39.52 60.16 12.77
N GLY A 8 -38.24 60.37 13.04
CA GLY A 8 -37.16 59.79 12.27
C GLY A 8 -36.97 58.31 12.62
N SER A 9 -37.19 57.42 11.66
CA SER A 9 -36.88 55.99 11.76
C SER A 9 -35.39 55.79 11.49
N LEU A 10 -34.59 55.45 12.50
CA LEU A 10 -33.23 54.94 12.34
C LEU A 10 -33.34 53.45 11.95
N ALA A 11 -33.10 53.16 10.70
CA ALA A 11 -32.87 51.80 10.24
C ALA A 11 -31.42 51.37 10.63
N ALA A 12 -31.29 50.53 11.64
CA ALA A 12 -30.03 49.95 12.03
C ALA A 12 -29.69 48.83 10.99
N LEU A 13 -28.71 49.10 10.11
CA LEU A 13 -28.15 48.15 9.18
C LEU A 13 -27.18 47.24 9.97
N ALA A 14 -27.68 46.07 10.40
CA ALA A 14 -26.85 45.05 11.02
C ALA A 14 -26.03 44.37 9.89
N LEU A 15 -24.78 44.80 9.71
CA LEU A 15 -23.79 44.07 8.93
C LEU A 15 -23.50 42.75 9.66
N ALA A 16 -24.07 41.65 9.16
CA ALA A 16 -23.66 40.30 9.51
C ALA A 16 -22.26 40.08 8.91
N PHE A 17 -21.21 40.33 9.68
CA PHE A 17 -19.90 39.77 9.42
C PHE A 17 -20.02 38.27 9.63
N ALA A 18 -20.33 37.53 8.55
CA ALA A 18 -20.05 36.12 8.48
C ALA A 18 -18.53 36.00 8.47
N GLY A 19 -17.93 35.91 9.67
CA GLY A 19 -16.54 35.55 9.82
C GLY A 19 -16.34 34.20 9.17
N ALA A 20 -15.68 34.18 8.00
CA ALA A 20 -15.08 32.96 7.50
C ALA A 20 -14.11 32.51 8.59
N ALA A 21 -14.52 31.54 9.40
CA ALA A 21 -13.61 30.86 10.30
C ALA A 21 -12.50 30.32 9.39
N LEU A 22 -11.32 30.92 9.45
CA LEU A 22 -10.12 30.35 8.86
C LEU A 22 -10.02 28.96 9.49
N ALA A 23 -10.36 27.95 8.68
CA ALA A 23 -10.20 26.56 9.10
C ALA A 23 -8.74 26.42 9.51
N ALA A 24 -8.50 26.06 10.78
CA ALA A 24 -7.14 25.86 11.27
C ALA A 24 -6.42 24.88 10.32
N ASP A 25 -5.17 25.21 9.99
CA ASP A 25 -4.35 24.39 9.12
C ASP A 25 -4.32 22.95 9.64
N LYS A 26 -4.71 22.02 8.80
CA LYS A 26 -4.65 20.59 9.13
C LYS A 26 -3.23 20.07 8.96
N THR A 27 -2.85 19.11 9.78
CA THR A 27 -1.52 18.49 9.73
C THR A 27 -1.65 16.98 9.45
N VAL A 28 -1.09 16.53 8.33
CA VAL A 28 -0.99 15.13 7.95
C VAL A 28 0.48 14.74 7.92
N ALA A 29 0.88 13.80 8.77
CA ALA A 29 2.21 13.21 8.76
C ALA A 29 2.13 11.83 8.09
N LEU A 30 2.90 11.61 7.03
CA LEU A 30 2.90 10.36 6.28
C LEU A 30 4.27 9.70 6.36
N THR A 31 4.32 8.38 6.60
CA THR A 31 5.54 7.59 6.60
C THR A 31 5.38 6.31 5.81
N ALA A 32 6.45 5.89 5.13
CA ALA A 32 6.57 4.59 4.46
C ALA A 32 7.78 3.83 4.99
N ILE A 33 7.72 2.49 5.01
CA ILE A 33 8.88 1.69 5.42
C ILE A 33 10.04 1.83 4.45
N VAL A 34 9.73 1.92 3.15
CA VAL A 34 10.71 2.03 2.08
C VAL A 34 10.08 2.73 0.88
N GLU A 35 10.89 3.18 -0.06
CA GLU A 35 10.46 3.76 -1.33
C GLU A 35 10.61 2.72 -2.44
N HIS A 36 9.54 2.50 -3.16
CA HIS A 36 9.48 1.80 -4.45
C HIS A 36 8.18 2.20 -5.17
N PRO A 37 8.07 1.98 -6.50
CA PRO A 37 7.00 2.56 -7.32
C PRO A 37 5.58 2.37 -6.79
N ALA A 38 5.26 1.19 -6.23
CA ALA A 38 3.91 0.94 -5.71
C ALA A 38 3.60 1.78 -4.45
N LEU A 39 4.52 1.83 -3.46
CA LEU A 39 4.31 2.62 -2.25
C LEU A 39 4.35 4.13 -2.54
N ASP A 40 5.17 4.56 -3.50
CA ASP A 40 5.20 5.96 -3.96
C ASP A 40 3.87 6.33 -4.62
N ALA A 41 3.31 5.45 -5.46
CA ALA A 41 1.98 5.63 -6.06
C ALA A 41 0.89 5.72 -4.98
N ALA A 42 0.94 4.89 -3.94
CA ALA A 42 0.01 4.98 -2.82
C ALA A 42 0.12 6.33 -2.08
N ARG A 43 1.34 6.80 -1.79
CA ARG A 43 1.58 8.14 -1.21
C ARG A 43 0.98 9.24 -2.08
N ASP A 44 1.23 9.20 -3.38
CA ASP A 44 0.78 10.22 -4.31
C ASP A 44 -0.75 10.20 -4.44
N GLY A 45 -1.36 9.00 -4.45
CA GLY A 45 -2.81 8.85 -4.39
C GLY A 45 -3.44 9.49 -3.14
N VAL A 46 -2.84 9.30 -1.96
CA VAL A 46 -3.28 9.97 -0.71
C VAL A 46 -3.22 11.48 -0.87
N LYS A 47 -2.09 12.00 -1.35
CA LYS A 47 -1.86 13.44 -1.52
C LYS A 47 -2.88 14.05 -2.51
N ASP A 48 -3.11 13.39 -3.62
CA ASP A 48 -4.04 13.87 -4.65
C ASP A 48 -5.51 13.81 -4.19
N GLU A 49 -5.88 12.81 -3.36
CA GLU A 49 -7.22 12.78 -2.75
C GLU A 49 -7.41 13.90 -1.74
N LEU A 50 -6.41 14.18 -0.91
CA LEU A 50 -6.46 15.32 0.01
C LEU A 50 -6.65 16.63 -0.76
N LYS A 51 -5.88 16.84 -1.82
CA LYS A 51 -6.02 18.02 -2.69
C LYS A 51 -7.40 18.10 -3.34
N ALA A 52 -7.93 17.00 -3.84
CA ALA A 52 -9.27 16.94 -4.43
C ALA A 52 -10.38 17.25 -3.40
N ALA A 53 -10.15 16.95 -2.12
CA ALA A 53 -11.04 17.27 -1.01
C ALA A 53 -10.86 18.69 -0.46
N GLY A 54 -9.98 19.51 -1.07
CA GLY A 54 -9.74 20.91 -0.69
C GLY A 54 -8.63 21.10 0.34
N TYR A 55 -7.87 20.05 0.69
CA TYR A 55 -6.70 20.15 1.57
C TYR A 55 -5.43 20.28 0.72
N GLU A 56 -4.93 21.51 0.58
CA GLU A 56 -3.77 21.81 -0.25
C GLU A 56 -2.53 22.09 0.60
N ALA A 57 -1.45 21.37 0.33
CA ALA A 57 -0.18 21.57 1.00
C ALA A 57 0.34 23.02 0.80
N GLY A 58 0.72 23.67 1.90
CA GLY A 58 1.18 25.07 1.91
C GLY A 58 0.08 26.13 1.88
N LYS A 59 -1.22 25.74 1.85
CA LYS A 59 -2.36 26.67 1.97
C LYS A 59 -3.14 26.46 3.28
N ASN A 60 -3.68 25.26 3.48
CA ASN A 60 -4.49 24.88 4.63
C ASN A 60 -4.16 23.45 5.12
N LEU A 61 -3.08 22.88 4.59
CA LEU A 61 -2.57 21.57 4.97
C LEU A 61 -1.06 21.64 5.16
N LYS A 62 -0.58 21.26 6.34
CA LYS A 62 0.81 20.89 6.55
C LYS A 62 0.95 19.39 6.24
N PHE A 63 1.62 19.05 5.16
CA PHE A 63 1.88 17.68 4.74
C PHE A 63 3.36 17.37 4.90
N GLU A 64 3.69 16.38 5.73
CA GLU A 64 5.06 15.91 5.95
C GLU A 64 5.20 14.45 5.54
N TYR A 65 6.29 14.10 4.85
CA TYR A 65 6.60 12.74 4.45
C TYR A 65 8.02 12.36 4.88
N GLN A 66 8.16 11.13 5.42
CA GLN A 66 9.46 10.52 5.71
C GLN A 66 9.45 9.03 5.37
N SER A 67 10.51 8.57 4.70
CA SER A 67 10.77 7.15 4.46
C SER A 67 11.74 6.60 5.51
N ALA A 68 11.47 5.38 5.96
CA ALA A 68 12.34 4.66 6.89
C ALA A 68 13.49 3.91 6.19
N GLN A 69 13.57 3.96 4.86
CA GLN A 69 14.64 3.35 4.04
C GLN A 69 14.84 1.85 4.33
N GLY A 70 13.75 1.11 4.57
CA GLY A 70 13.78 -0.32 4.88
C GLY A 70 14.20 -0.67 6.32
N ASN A 71 14.40 0.34 7.18
CA ASN A 71 14.89 0.12 8.54
C ASN A 71 13.78 0.32 9.58
N THR A 72 13.42 -0.74 10.31
CA THR A 72 12.37 -0.71 11.33
C THR A 72 12.72 0.18 12.53
N GLY A 73 14.00 0.31 12.87
CA GLY A 73 14.49 1.23 13.91
C GLY A 73 14.26 2.69 13.49
N THR A 74 14.55 3.04 12.23
CA THR A 74 14.25 4.37 11.65
C THR A 74 12.73 4.60 11.60
N ALA A 75 11.92 3.60 11.23
CA ALA A 75 10.47 3.70 11.28
C ALA A 75 9.96 4.05 12.69
N ALA A 76 10.52 3.42 13.73
CA ALA A 76 10.20 3.73 15.12
C ALA A 76 10.64 5.15 15.54
N GLN A 77 11.75 5.67 15.02
CA GLN A 77 12.19 7.03 15.27
C GLN A 77 11.27 8.05 14.60
N ILE A 78 10.88 7.81 13.33
CA ILE A 78 9.92 8.64 12.60
C ILE A 78 8.57 8.66 13.33
N ALA A 79 8.08 7.50 13.77
CA ALA A 79 6.84 7.41 14.52
C ALA A 79 6.86 8.27 15.80
N ARG A 80 7.93 8.16 16.60
CA ARG A 80 8.09 8.99 17.82
C ARG A 80 8.17 10.49 17.50
N LYS A 81 8.90 10.87 16.45
CA LYS A 81 8.95 12.25 15.97
C LYS A 81 7.56 12.78 15.65
N TYR A 82 6.79 12.04 14.84
CA TYR A 82 5.44 12.44 14.46
C TYR A 82 4.49 12.53 15.66
N VAL A 83 4.56 11.58 16.59
CA VAL A 83 3.78 11.65 17.83
C VAL A 83 4.10 12.92 18.62
N GLY A 84 5.39 13.31 18.69
CA GLY A 84 5.80 14.57 19.35
C GLY A 84 5.28 15.82 18.64
N GLN A 85 5.06 15.78 17.33
CA GLN A 85 4.50 16.89 16.54
C GLN A 85 2.97 17.00 16.66
N LYS A 86 2.28 15.97 17.17
CA LYS A 86 0.82 15.92 17.38
C LYS A 86 0.01 16.30 16.13
N PRO A 87 0.21 15.63 14.98
CA PRO A 87 -0.58 15.90 13.79
C PRO A 87 -2.05 15.51 13.99
N ASP A 88 -2.95 16.03 13.14
CA ASP A 88 -4.36 15.64 13.12
C ASP A 88 -4.54 14.17 12.73
N VAL A 89 -3.65 13.63 11.86
CA VAL A 89 -3.63 12.22 11.47
C VAL A 89 -2.21 11.80 11.06
N ILE A 90 -1.86 10.55 11.38
CA ILE A 90 -0.66 9.90 10.84
C ILE A 90 -1.09 8.86 9.82
N VAL A 91 -0.57 8.96 8.60
CA VAL A 91 -0.72 7.94 7.55
C VAL A 91 0.52 7.06 7.54
N ALA A 92 0.32 5.74 7.66
CA ALA A 92 1.42 4.79 7.69
C ALA A 92 1.31 3.80 6.51
N ILE A 93 2.24 3.90 5.57
CA ILE A 93 2.28 3.06 4.38
C ILE A 93 3.14 1.83 4.65
N ALA A 94 2.60 0.65 4.36
CA ALA A 94 3.11 -0.69 4.60
C ALA A 94 3.11 -1.11 6.07
N THR A 95 3.06 -2.43 6.29
CA THR A 95 2.90 -3.05 7.61
C THR A 95 3.93 -2.62 8.65
N PRO A 96 5.25 -2.61 8.36
CA PRO A 96 6.22 -2.23 9.38
C PRO A 96 6.10 -0.77 9.84
N SER A 97 5.78 0.16 8.95
CA SER A 97 5.50 1.56 9.31
C SER A 97 4.24 1.69 10.16
N ALA A 98 3.17 0.97 9.80
CA ALA A 98 1.93 0.96 10.55
C ALA A 98 2.15 0.40 11.97
N GLN A 99 2.92 -0.69 12.11
CA GLN A 99 3.29 -1.25 13.41
C GLN A 99 4.07 -0.25 14.27
N ALA A 100 5.05 0.45 13.68
CA ALA A 100 5.84 1.46 14.39
C ALA A 100 4.95 2.60 14.91
N VAL A 101 4.04 3.12 14.07
CA VAL A 101 3.14 4.24 14.44
C VAL A 101 2.12 3.80 15.49
N VAL A 102 1.44 2.66 15.29
CA VAL A 102 0.42 2.15 16.23
C VAL A 102 1.02 1.80 17.59
N SER A 103 2.29 1.38 17.63
CA SER A 103 3.02 1.16 18.89
C SER A 103 3.36 2.47 19.61
N ALA A 104 3.59 3.56 18.87
CA ALA A 104 4.01 4.84 19.40
C ALA A 104 2.87 5.71 19.94
N THR A 105 1.63 5.53 19.45
CA THR A 105 0.47 6.33 19.90
C THR A 105 -0.80 5.51 20.05
N LYS A 106 -1.63 5.89 21.05
CA LYS A 106 -2.98 5.35 21.27
C LYS A 106 -4.07 6.43 21.17
N THR A 107 -3.67 7.65 20.86
CA THR A 107 -4.58 8.80 20.85
C THR A 107 -4.62 9.55 19.53
N ILE A 108 -3.49 9.71 18.84
CA ILE A 108 -3.45 10.35 17.53
C ILE A 108 -4.10 9.41 16.51
N PRO A 109 -5.03 9.90 15.68
CA PRO A 109 -5.60 9.13 14.58
C PRO A 109 -4.55 8.52 13.67
N VAL A 110 -4.67 7.22 13.38
CA VAL A 110 -3.77 6.50 12.48
C VAL A 110 -4.59 5.88 11.35
N VAL A 111 -4.20 6.18 10.11
CA VAL A 111 -4.75 5.56 8.91
C VAL A 111 -3.62 4.80 8.23
N TYR A 112 -3.69 3.45 8.23
CA TYR A 112 -2.73 2.66 7.48
C TYR A 112 -3.14 2.54 6.00
N SER A 113 -2.14 2.34 5.14
CA SER A 113 -2.28 2.10 3.70
C SER A 113 -1.38 0.95 3.29
N ALA A 114 -1.83 0.09 2.37
CA ALA A 114 -1.06 -1.05 1.88
C ALA A 114 -0.55 -1.95 3.04
N VAL A 115 -1.45 -2.31 3.93
CA VAL A 115 -1.20 -3.30 4.99
C VAL A 115 -1.93 -4.59 4.62
N THR A 116 -1.19 -5.67 4.44
CA THR A 116 -1.72 -6.93 3.93
C THR A 116 -2.80 -7.52 4.84
N ASP A 117 -2.48 -7.72 6.11
CA ASP A 117 -3.43 -8.18 7.12
C ASP A 117 -3.27 -7.38 8.42
N PRO A 118 -4.18 -6.42 8.69
CA PRO A 118 -4.07 -5.56 9.86
C PRO A 118 -4.32 -6.30 11.17
N VAL A 119 -5.03 -7.44 11.16
CA VAL A 119 -5.27 -8.27 12.34
C VAL A 119 -4.04 -9.12 12.64
N ALA A 120 -3.48 -9.82 11.65
CA ALA A 120 -2.24 -10.57 11.80
C ALA A 120 -1.06 -9.66 12.20
N ALA A 121 -1.02 -8.43 11.67
CA ALA A 121 -0.05 -7.40 12.03
C ALA A 121 -0.29 -6.77 13.42
N LYS A 122 -1.39 -7.14 14.11
CA LYS A 122 -1.78 -6.62 15.44
C LYS A 122 -2.02 -5.11 15.48
N LEU A 123 -2.45 -4.53 14.37
CA LEU A 123 -2.83 -3.11 14.30
C LEU A 123 -4.23 -2.88 14.86
N VAL A 124 -5.14 -3.80 14.55
CA VAL A 124 -6.53 -3.83 15.00
C VAL A 124 -6.88 -5.25 15.48
N LYS A 125 -7.95 -5.39 16.24
CA LYS A 125 -8.41 -6.69 16.74
C LYS A 125 -9.31 -7.44 15.76
N THR A 126 -9.96 -6.71 14.87
CA THR A 126 -10.94 -7.18 13.89
C THR A 126 -10.89 -6.32 12.64
N TRP A 127 -11.39 -6.84 11.53
CA TRP A 127 -11.60 -6.08 10.28
C TRP A 127 -12.76 -5.07 10.38
N ASP A 128 -13.71 -5.30 11.29
CA ASP A 128 -14.79 -4.36 11.57
C ASP A 128 -14.28 -3.11 12.30
N ALA A 129 -15.21 -2.23 12.66
CA ALA A 129 -14.92 -1.04 13.45
C ALA A 129 -14.14 -1.40 14.72
N SER A 130 -12.89 -0.93 14.81
CA SER A 130 -11.92 -1.41 15.82
C SER A 130 -12.15 -0.83 17.22
N GLY A 131 -12.91 0.27 17.34
CA GLY A 131 -13.08 1.02 18.58
C GLY A 131 -11.79 1.71 19.07
N SER A 132 -10.72 1.71 18.25
CA SER A 132 -9.41 2.28 18.59
C SER A 132 -9.12 3.57 17.79
N ASN A 133 -7.90 4.10 17.91
CA ASN A 133 -7.45 5.23 17.09
C ASN A 133 -6.93 4.80 15.70
N VAL A 134 -7.22 3.57 15.24
CA VAL A 134 -6.61 2.97 14.05
C VAL A 134 -7.67 2.48 13.08
N THR A 135 -7.51 2.80 11.81
CA THR A 135 -8.23 2.25 10.65
C THR A 135 -7.32 2.29 9.42
N GLY A 136 -7.79 1.87 8.26
CA GLY A 136 -7.03 2.01 7.01
C GLY A 136 -7.49 1.12 5.87
N VAL A 137 -6.61 0.98 4.88
CA VAL A 137 -6.86 0.24 3.64
C VAL A 137 -5.81 -0.84 3.46
N SER A 138 -6.28 -2.06 3.27
CA SER A 138 -5.48 -3.26 3.05
C SER A 138 -5.24 -3.52 1.57
N ASP A 139 -4.08 -4.09 1.26
CA ASP A 139 -3.69 -4.65 -0.04
C ASP A 139 -3.74 -6.18 -0.06
N LEU A 140 -4.61 -6.78 0.74
CA LEU A 140 -4.73 -8.25 0.84
C LEU A 140 -4.84 -8.90 -0.53
N SER A 141 -3.90 -9.79 -0.82
CA SER A 141 -3.74 -10.42 -2.14
C SER A 141 -4.61 -11.67 -2.32
N PRO A 142 -5.22 -11.88 -3.50
CA PRO A 142 -6.02 -13.06 -3.82
C PRO A 142 -5.11 -14.24 -4.22
N LEU A 143 -4.45 -14.89 -3.27
CA LEU A 143 -3.41 -15.90 -3.52
C LEU A 143 -3.85 -17.03 -4.45
N ALA A 144 -5.09 -17.50 -4.35
CA ALA A 144 -5.62 -18.51 -5.27
C ALA A 144 -5.55 -18.07 -6.73
N LYS A 145 -5.94 -16.81 -7.02
CA LYS A 145 -5.84 -16.23 -8.38
C LYS A 145 -4.39 -16.03 -8.83
N HIS A 146 -3.47 -15.76 -7.90
CA HIS A 146 -2.04 -15.69 -8.23
C HIS A 146 -1.50 -17.05 -8.63
N LEU A 147 -1.90 -18.14 -7.95
CA LEU A 147 -1.51 -19.49 -8.31
C LEU A 147 -2.14 -19.92 -9.65
N GLU A 148 -3.37 -19.51 -9.94
CA GLU A 148 -3.98 -19.69 -11.26
C GLU A 148 -3.19 -18.96 -12.36
N LEU A 149 -2.78 -17.72 -12.11
CA LEU A 149 -1.92 -16.96 -13.02
C LEU A 149 -0.58 -17.68 -13.24
N ILE A 150 0.05 -18.16 -12.19
CA ILE A 150 1.31 -18.92 -12.28
C ILE A 150 1.12 -20.14 -13.19
N LYS A 151 0.05 -20.91 -13.05
CA LYS A 151 -0.26 -22.06 -13.92
C LYS A 151 -0.51 -21.66 -15.38
N LYS A 152 -1.08 -20.48 -15.64
CA LYS A 152 -1.26 -19.95 -17.00
C LYS A 152 0.06 -19.47 -17.61
N VAL A 153 0.95 -18.88 -16.81
CA VAL A 153 2.28 -18.40 -17.24
C VAL A 153 3.24 -19.57 -17.45
N VAL A 154 3.21 -20.57 -16.55
CA VAL A 154 4.06 -21.77 -16.58
C VAL A 154 3.18 -23.01 -16.41
N PRO A 155 2.55 -23.54 -17.48
CA PRO A 155 1.57 -24.65 -17.38
C PRO A 155 2.10 -25.93 -16.73
N GLY A 156 3.41 -26.16 -16.81
CA GLY A 156 4.07 -27.34 -16.22
C GLY A 156 4.63 -27.12 -14.81
N ALA A 157 4.41 -25.94 -14.19
CA ALA A 157 4.97 -25.63 -12.88
C ALA A 157 4.45 -26.60 -11.81
N LYS A 158 5.37 -27.10 -10.99
CA LYS A 158 5.11 -27.90 -9.79
C LYS A 158 5.66 -27.27 -8.53
N ARG A 159 6.70 -26.43 -8.65
CA ARG A 159 7.45 -25.83 -7.56
C ARG A 159 7.42 -24.31 -7.68
N VAL A 160 6.77 -23.67 -6.75
CA VAL A 160 6.71 -22.20 -6.67
C VAL A 160 7.76 -21.72 -5.67
N GLY A 161 8.76 -20.97 -6.14
CA GLY A 161 9.74 -20.32 -5.29
C GLY A 161 9.18 -18.99 -4.76
N VAL A 162 9.26 -18.76 -3.47
CA VAL A 162 8.89 -17.47 -2.85
C VAL A 162 10.09 -16.85 -2.15
N ILE A 163 10.34 -15.57 -2.42
CA ILE A 163 11.34 -14.78 -1.69
C ILE A 163 10.58 -13.93 -0.68
N TYR A 164 11.02 -13.93 0.58
CA TYR A 164 10.28 -13.21 1.63
C TYR A 164 11.17 -12.73 2.77
N SER A 165 10.71 -11.72 3.48
CA SER A 165 11.35 -11.12 4.64
C SER A 165 10.77 -11.73 5.92
N PRO A 166 11.51 -12.61 6.64
CA PRO A 166 10.99 -13.25 7.85
C PRO A 166 10.76 -12.26 9.02
N GLY A 167 11.31 -11.06 8.94
CA GLY A 167 11.10 -9.98 9.91
C GLY A 167 9.88 -9.11 9.66
N GLU A 168 9.16 -9.30 8.55
CA GLU A 168 7.95 -8.54 8.21
C GLU A 168 6.68 -9.38 8.42
N ALA A 169 5.75 -8.88 9.23
CA ALA A 169 4.52 -9.59 9.55
C ALA A 169 3.64 -9.88 8.32
N ASN A 170 3.58 -8.96 7.34
CA ASN A 170 2.90 -9.16 6.06
C ASN A 170 3.50 -10.34 5.29
N SER A 171 4.82 -10.40 5.19
CA SER A 171 5.52 -11.45 4.45
C SER A 171 5.33 -12.83 5.09
N VAL A 172 5.43 -12.92 6.41
CA VAL A 172 5.16 -14.16 7.15
C VAL A 172 3.70 -14.60 6.94
N ALA A 173 2.74 -13.69 7.07
CA ALA A 173 1.32 -14.01 6.86
C ALA A 173 1.04 -14.52 5.43
N ILE A 174 1.66 -13.89 4.41
CA ILE A 174 1.53 -14.34 3.01
C ILE A 174 2.14 -15.74 2.83
N VAL A 175 3.34 -16.00 3.36
CA VAL A 175 4.00 -17.30 3.21
C VAL A 175 3.19 -18.42 3.89
N GLU A 176 2.66 -18.20 5.09
CA GLU A 176 1.80 -19.17 5.77
C GLU A 176 0.50 -19.44 4.97
N ALA A 177 -0.09 -18.42 4.36
CA ALA A 177 -1.24 -18.58 3.48
C ALA A 177 -0.86 -19.31 2.17
N LEU A 178 0.31 -19.02 1.58
CA LEU A 178 0.82 -19.68 0.39
C LEU A 178 1.08 -21.17 0.62
N LYS A 179 1.59 -21.59 1.77
CA LYS A 179 1.78 -23.00 2.12
C LYS A 179 0.48 -23.80 1.96
N LYS A 180 -0.62 -23.25 2.44
CA LYS A 180 -1.94 -23.86 2.31
C LYS A 180 -2.43 -23.84 0.85
N ALA A 181 -2.41 -22.66 0.23
CA ALA A 181 -2.93 -22.46 -1.11
C ALA A 181 -2.15 -23.28 -2.16
N THR A 182 -0.82 -23.40 -2.05
CA THR A 182 -0.02 -24.24 -2.96
C THR A 182 -0.33 -25.71 -2.80
N ALA A 183 -0.48 -26.22 -1.58
CA ALA A 183 -0.88 -27.60 -1.32
C ALA A 183 -2.26 -27.92 -1.92
N GLU A 184 -3.24 -27.05 -1.72
CA GLU A 184 -4.58 -27.19 -2.31
C GLU A 184 -4.55 -27.14 -3.84
N ALA A 185 -3.64 -26.35 -4.42
CA ALA A 185 -3.45 -26.21 -5.84
C ALA A 185 -2.61 -27.36 -6.47
N GLY A 186 -2.12 -28.33 -5.68
CA GLY A 186 -1.24 -29.41 -6.12
C GLY A 186 0.17 -28.94 -6.51
N LEU A 187 0.63 -27.85 -5.90
CA LEU A 187 1.96 -27.27 -6.06
C LEU A 187 2.75 -27.42 -4.76
N SER A 188 4.07 -27.35 -4.84
CA SER A 188 4.95 -27.24 -3.67
C SER A 188 5.54 -25.84 -3.56
N LEU A 189 5.72 -25.35 -2.34
CA LEU A 189 6.35 -24.08 -2.05
C LEU A 189 7.82 -24.28 -1.70
N VAL A 190 8.71 -23.48 -2.31
CA VAL A 190 10.15 -23.41 -2.00
C VAL A 190 10.45 -22.04 -1.44
N GLU A 191 10.78 -21.98 -0.17
CA GLU A 191 10.99 -20.71 0.54
C GLU A 191 12.45 -20.26 0.45
N ALA A 192 12.66 -18.96 0.20
CA ALA A 192 13.96 -18.31 0.22
C ALA A 192 13.89 -17.04 1.06
N ALA A 193 14.46 -17.08 2.26
CA ALA A 193 14.44 -15.94 3.18
C ALA A 193 15.43 -14.85 2.75
N ALA A 194 14.95 -13.59 2.75
CA ALA A 194 15.75 -12.39 2.52
C ALA A 194 15.48 -11.37 3.66
N PRO A 195 16.15 -11.49 4.81
CA PRO A 195 15.90 -10.62 5.96
C PRO A 195 16.12 -9.13 5.68
N ARG A 196 16.94 -8.80 4.67
CA ARG A 196 17.28 -7.44 4.28
C ARG A 196 17.27 -7.32 2.75
N THR A 197 17.12 -6.13 2.25
CA THR A 197 17.15 -5.83 0.81
C THR A 197 18.42 -6.37 0.12
N VAL A 198 19.58 -6.31 0.77
CA VAL A 198 20.85 -6.82 0.24
C VAL A 198 20.91 -8.36 0.11
N ASP A 199 20.05 -9.07 0.82
CA ASP A 199 20.00 -10.54 0.82
C ASP A 199 19.12 -11.09 -0.34
N VAL A 200 18.32 -10.24 -0.99
CA VAL A 200 17.31 -10.61 -2.02
C VAL A 200 17.96 -11.31 -3.23
N ALA A 201 19.11 -10.81 -3.71
CA ALA A 201 19.81 -11.42 -4.83
C ALA A 201 20.23 -12.85 -4.53
N GLY A 202 20.81 -13.09 -3.34
CA GLY A 202 21.23 -14.42 -2.88
C GLY A 202 20.04 -15.36 -2.69
N ALA A 203 18.95 -14.86 -2.14
CA ALA A 203 17.69 -15.61 -1.99
C ALA A 203 17.13 -16.02 -3.36
N ALA A 204 17.08 -15.10 -4.34
CA ALA A 204 16.67 -15.43 -5.70
C ALA A 204 17.57 -16.50 -6.34
N GLN A 205 18.90 -16.38 -6.18
CA GLN A 205 19.85 -17.36 -6.69
C GLN A 205 19.67 -18.74 -6.07
N SER A 206 19.27 -18.84 -4.81
CA SER A 206 19.03 -20.10 -4.12
C SER A 206 17.84 -20.89 -4.64
N LEU A 207 16.93 -20.26 -5.39
CA LEU A 207 15.75 -20.88 -6.02
C LEU A 207 16.09 -21.54 -7.37
N VAL A 208 17.23 -21.18 -7.98
CA VAL A 208 17.63 -21.74 -9.29
C VAL A 208 17.83 -23.25 -9.20
N GLY A 209 17.17 -23.98 -10.11
CA GLY A 209 17.12 -25.45 -10.13
C GLY A 209 16.19 -26.09 -9.10
N LYS A 210 15.68 -25.31 -8.13
CA LYS A 210 14.75 -25.79 -7.10
C LYS A 210 13.30 -25.37 -7.33
N ALA A 211 13.07 -24.26 -8.02
CA ALA A 211 11.74 -23.75 -8.38
C ALA A 211 11.55 -23.76 -9.90
N ASP A 212 10.30 -23.81 -10.35
CA ASP A 212 9.90 -23.72 -11.76
C ASP A 212 9.44 -22.30 -12.10
N VAL A 213 9.10 -21.51 -11.11
CA VAL A 213 8.69 -20.11 -11.20
C VAL A 213 9.03 -19.40 -9.88
N ILE A 214 9.47 -18.15 -9.95
CA ILE A 214 9.57 -17.27 -8.78
C ILE A 214 8.26 -16.51 -8.64
N TYR A 215 7.70 -16.50 -7.44
CA TYR A 215 6.61 -15.62 -7.04
C TYR A 215 7.13 -14.54 -6.10
N ALA A 216 6.99 -13.27 -6.50
CA ALA A 216 7.31 -12.11 -5.68
C ALA A 216 6.01 -11.57 -5.05
N PRO A 217 5.76 -11.79 -3.76
CA PRO A 217 4.63 -11.21 -3.05
C PRO A 217 4.84 -9.70 -2.80
N THR A 218 3.89 -9.06 -2.11
CA THR A 218 4.01 -7.67 -1.65
C THR A 218 4.95 -7.57 -0.43
N ASP A 219 6.21 -7.96 -0.64
CA ASP A 219 7.31 -7.91 0.33
C ASP A 219 8.15 -6.65 0.09
N ASN A 220 8.37 -5.82 1.12
CA ASN A 220 9.02 -4.54 0.95
C ASN A 220 10.49 -4.64 0.53
N ASN A 221 11.25 -5.60 1.08
CA ASN A 221 12.66 -5.80 0.71
C ASN A 221 12.77 -6.34 -0.73
N VAL A 222 11.92 -7.32 -1.09
CA VAL A 222 11.90 -7.94 -2.42
C VAL A 222 11.53 -6.90 -3.48
N MET A 223 10.48 -6.11 -3.23
CA MET A 223 10.05 -5.08 -4.17
C MET A 223 11.06 -3.94 -4.30
N SER A 224 11.79 -3.60 -3.24
CA SER A 224 12.90 -2.62 -3.31
C SER A 224 14.07 -3.09 -4.15
N ALA A 225 14.35 -4.39 -4.19
CA ALA A 225 15.48 -5.00 -4.92
C ALA A 225 15.02 -5.85 -6.12
N LEU A 226 13.86 -5.57 -6.69
CA LEU A 226 13.24 -6.41 -7.73
C LEU A 226 14.14 -6.63 -8.94
N GLU A 227 14.94 -5.62 -9.32
CA GLU A 227 15.88 -5.73 -10.45
C GLU A 227 16.92 -6.83 -10.24
N ALA A 228 17.31 -7.08 -8.99
CA ALA A 228 18.22 -8.21 -8.67
C ALA A 228 17.52 -9.56 -8.90
N VAL A 229 16.23 -9.67 -8.53
CA VAL A 229 15.44 -10.88 -8.81
C VAL A 229 15.26 -11.06 -10.32
N VAL A 230 14.91 -10.00 -11.05
CA VAL A 230 14.75 -10.02 -12.51
C VAL A 230 16.05 -10.47 -13.22
N LYS A 231 17.20 -9.97 -12.76
CA LYS A 231 18.50 -10.37 -13.29
C LYS A 231 18.72 -11.89 -13.14
N VAL A 232 18.48 -12.44 -11.96
CA VAL A 232 18.58 -13.89 -11.71
C VAL A 232 17.57 -14.65 -12.57
N ALA A 233 16.31 -14.20 -12.62
CA ALA A 233 15.25 -14.81 -13.43
C ALA A 233 15.63 -14.91 -14.91
N GLN A 234 16.19 -13.86 -15.49
CA GLN A 234 16.65 -13.82 -16.89
C GLN A 234 17.86 -14.75 -17.12
N GLN A 235 18.85 -14.74 -16.23
CA GLN A 235 20.06 -15.56 -16.34
C GLN A 235 19.75 -17.05 -16.21
N ALA A 236 18.87 -17.40 -15.28
CA ALA A 236 18.50 -18.79 -15.00
C ALA A 236 17.36 -19.32 -15.86
N LYS A 237 16.74 -18.49 -16.72
CA LYS A 237 15.52 -18.82 -17.45
C LYS A 237 14.40 -19.29 -16.53
N LEU A 238 14.25 -18.61 -15.39
CA LEU A 238 13.30 -18.90 -14.32
C LEU A 238 12.24 -17.79 -14.27
N PRO A 239 11.00 -18.03 -14.73
CA PRO A 239 9.97 -16.99 -14.84
C PRO A 239 9.64 -16.34 -13.50
N LEU A 240 9.46 -15.00 -13.49
CA LEU A 240 9.08 -14.20 -12.34
C LEU A 240 7.64 -13.68 -12.49
N VAL A 241 6.75 -14.12 -11.63
CA VAL A 241 5.38 -13.61 -11.48
C VAL A 241 5.29 -12.82 -10.18
N ALA A 242 4.58 -11.69 -10.18
CA ALA A 242 4.50 -10.81 -9.02
C ALA A 242 3.05 -10.53 -8.59
N ALA A 243 2.89 -10.08 -7.34
CA ALA A 243 1.63 -9.58 -6.80
C ALA A 243 1.42 -8.07 -7.05
N ASP A 244 2.45 -7.37 -7.48
CA ASP A 244 2.48 -5.94 -7.73
C ASP A 244 2.57 -5.66 -9.24
N THR A 245 1.63 -4.87 -9.78
CA THR A 245 1.55 -4.55 -11.21
C THR A 245 2.74 -3.71 -11.69
N GLU A 246 3.35 -2.87 -10.86
CA GLU A 246 4.53 -2.09 -11.22
C GLU A 246 5.77 -2.96 -11.46
N ALA A 247 5.81 -4.16 -10.87
CA ALA A 247 6.87 -5.15 -11.11
C ALA A 247 7.00 -5.54 -12.59
N VAL A 248 5.90 -5.48 -13.35
CA VAL A 248 5.88 -5.89 -14.77
C VAL A 248 6.68 -4.92 -15.65
N LYS A 249 6.60 -3.63 -15.37
CA LYS A 249 7.43 -2.61 -16.04
C LYS A 249 8.92 -2.77 -15.70
N ARG A 250 9.21 -3.34 -14.55
CA ARG A 250 10.56 -3.58 -14.03
C ARG A 250 11.13 -4.94 -14.45
N GLY A 251 10.35 -5.76 -15.16
CA GLY A 251 10.82 -7.00 -15.78
C GLY A 251 10.22 -8.29 -15.24
N ALA A 252 9.18 -8.25 -14.40
CA ALA A 252 8.37 -9.41 -14.12
C ALA A 252 7.57 -9.81 -15.38
N VAL A 253 7.33 -11.11 -15.57
CA VAL A 253 6.62 -11.66 -16.74
C VAL A 253 5.14 -11.30 -16.71
N ALA A 254 4.54 -11.39 -15.52
CA ALA A 254 3.14 -11.08 -15.28
C ALA A 254 2.92 -10.70 -13.82
N ALA A 255 1.89 -9.93 -13.58
CA ALA A 255 1.38 -9.67 -12.24
C ALA A 255 -0.14 -9.54 -12.27
N LEU A 256 -0.77 -10.05 -11.22
CA LEU A 256 -2.15 -9.74 -10.89
C LEU A 256 -2.12 -8.94 -9.58
N GLY A 257 -2.42 -7.67 -9.61
CA GLY A 257 -2.25 -6.82 -8.45
C GLY A 257 -3.20 -5.64 -8.43
N LEU A 258 -3.16 -4.90 -7.33
CA LEU A 258 -3.90 -3.66 -7.16
C LEU A 258 -3.22 -2.51 -7.91
N ASN A 259 -4.02 -1.52 -8.29
CA ASN A 259 -3.50 -0.21 -8.62
C ASN A 259 -3.21 0.54 -7.31
N TYR A 260 -1.95 0.72 -6.97
CA TYR A 260 -1.55 1.34 -5.70
C TYR A 260 -1.87 2.84 -5.64
N TYR A 261 -1.95 3.52 -6.77
CA TYR A 261 -2.44 4.90 -6.79
C TYR A 261 -3.91 4.97 -6.36
N ASP A 262 -4.77 4.08 -6.87
CA ASP A 262 -6.17 4.01 -6.49
C ASP A 262 -6.36 3.58 -5.03
N LEU A 263 -5.52 2.66 -4.54
CA LEU A 263 -5.47 2.30 -3.12
C LEU A 263 -5.09 3.51 -2.27
N GLY A 264 -4.13 4.32 -2.73
CA GLY A 264 -3.76 5.59 -2.11
C GLY A 264 -4.92 6.58 -2.10
N ARG A 265 -5.65 6.71 -3.21
CA ARG A 265 -6.88 7.52 -3.28
C ARG A 265 -7.93 7.05 -2.29
N GLN A 266 -8.14 5.74 -2.18
CA GLN A 266 -9.05 5.15 -1.20
C GLN A 266 -8.61 5.47 0.23
N THR A 267 -7.32 5.35 0.54
CA THR A 267 -6.74 5.75 1.83
C THR A 267 -6.97 7.24 2.09
N GLY A 268 -6.74 8.10 1.10
CA GLY A 268 -6.98 9.54 1.19
C GLY A 268 -8.42 9.88 1.56
N LYS A 269 -9.42 9.16 1.02
CA LYS A 269 -10.83 9.32 1.41
C LYS A 269 -11.06 9.00 2.88
N VAL A 270 -10.40 7.98 3.41
CA VAL A 270 -10.45 7.66 4.84
C VAL A 270 -9.82 8.78 5.67
N VAL A 271 -8.65 9.29 5.25
CA VAL A 271 -7.98 10.43 5.90
C VAL A 271 -8.88 11.66 5.92
N VAL A 272 -9.57 11.98 4.82
CA VAL A 272 -10.52 13.11 4.75
C VAL A 272 -11.66 12.95 5.74
N ARG A 273 -12.21 11.75 5.93
CA ARG A 273 -13.25 11.47 6.94
C ARG A 273 -12.72 11.79 8.35
N VAL A 274 -11.51 11.32 8.66
CA VAL A 274 -10.85 11.57 9.95
C VAL A 274 -10.59 13.06 10.16
N LEU A 275 -10.09 13.79 9.16
CA LEU A 275 -9.87 15.24 9.23
C LEU A 275 -11.16 16.04 9.45
N LYS A 276 -12.31 15.51 9.01
CA LYS A 276 -13.65 16.04 9.26
C LYS A 276 -14.22 15.67 10.63
N GLY A 277 -13.46 14.93 11.46
CA GLY A 277 -13.84 14.61 12.84
C GLY A 277 -14.42 13.23 13.06
N GLU A 278 -14.47 12.36 12.03
CA GLU A 278 -14.91 10.98 12.22
C GLU A 278 -13.83 10.18 12.97
N ALA A 279 -14.22 9.48 14.03
CA ALA A 279 -13.27 8.71 14.82
C ALA A 279 -12.76 7.49 14.02
N PRO A 280 -11.43 7.25 13.91
CA PRO A 280 -10.91 6.10 13.17
C PRO A 280 -11.52 4.75 13.58
N GLY A 281 -11.75 4.58 14.88
CA GLY A 281 -12.30 3.35 15.44
C GLY A 281 -13.73 3.02 15.01
N THR A 282 -14.47 3.95 14.41
CA THR A 282 -15.82 3.71 13.85
C THR A 282 -15.76 3.33 12.37
N ILE A 283 -14.61 3.45 11.74
CA ILE A 283 -14.39 3.13 10.33
C ILE A 283 -13.81 1.72 10.23
N PRO A 284 -14.51 0.74 9.64
CA PRO A 284 -13.96 -0.57 9.38
C PRO A 284 -12.69 -0.52 8.53
N SER A 285 -11.80 -1.49 8.72
CA SER A 285 -10.68 -1.73 7.81
C SER A 285 -11.20 -2.03 6.41
N GLN A 286 -10.69 -1.35 5.40
CA GLN A 286 -11.14 -1.51 4.02
C GLN A 286 -10.18 -2.45 3.27
N VAL A 287 -10.70 -3.18 2.29
CA VAL A 287 -9.92 -4.00 1.37
C VAL A 287 -10.17 -3.49 -0.03
N SER A 288 -9.10 -3.21 -0.78
CA SER A 288 -9.24 -2.93 -2.20
C SER A 288 -9.51 -4.23 -2.96
N GLN A 289 -10.49 -4.22 -3.87
CA GLN A 289 -10.97 -5.44 -4.55
C GLN A 289 -10.73 -5.42 -6.06
N THR A 290 -10.23 -4.32 -6.61
CA THR A 290 -9.99 -4.20 -8.05
C THR A 290 -8.58 -4.64 -8.39
N PHE A 291 -8.46 -5.85 -8.95
CA PHE A 291 -7.19 -6.40 -9.39
C PHE A 291 -7.06 -6.28 -10.91
N GLU A 292 -5.88 -5.92 -11.36
CA GLU A 292 -5.53 -5.79 -12.76
C GLU A 292 -4.46 -6.80 -13.15
N LEU A 293 -4.62 -7.43 -14.31
CA LEU A 293 -3.60 -8.28 -14.92
C LEU A 293 -2.70 -7.42 -15.81
N HIS A 294 -1.42 -7.39 -15.51
CA HIS A 294 -0.38 -6.81 -16.35
C HIS A 294 0.56 -7.90 -16.84
N VAL A 295 1.04 -7.80 -18.08
CA VAL A 295 1.97 -8.78 -18.67
C VAL A 295 3.08 -8.10 -19.45
N ASN A 296 4.23 -8.79 -19.57
CA ASN A 296 5.40 -8.34 -20.32
C ASN A 296 5.93 -9.50 -21.19
N PRO A 297 5.49 -9.60 -22.44
CA PRO A 297 5.95 -10.65 -23.36
C PRO A 297 7.46 -10.64 -23.61
N ALA A 298 8.08 -9.45 -23.65
CA ALA A 298 9.52 -9.34 -23.85
C ALA A 298 10.30 -9.86 -22.63
N ALA A 299 9.81 -9.60 -21.40
CA ALA A 299 10.39 -10.18 -20.20
C ALA A 299 10.21 -11.70 -20.15
N ALA A 300 9.07 -12.22 -20.61
CA ALA A 300 8.80 -13.65 -20.70
C ALA A 300 9.84 -14.35 -21.59
N GLN A 301 10.09 -13.83 -22.79
CA GLN A 301 11.12 -14.35 -23.69
C GLN A 301 12.52 -14.36 -23.07
N LYS A 302 12.89 -13.25 -22.40
CA LYS A 302 14.17 -13.17 -21.68
C LYS A 302 14.28 -14.20 -20.56
N GLN A 303 13.17 -14.62 -19.97
CA GLN A 303 13.08 -15.61 -18.89
C GLN A 303 12.73 -17.01 -19.42
N GLY A 304 12.84 -17.24 -20.73
CA GLY A 304 12.79 -18.58 -21.35
C GLY A 304 11.39 -19.14 -21.61
N ILE A 305 10.34 -18.29 -21.56
CA ILE A 305 8.96 -18.70 -21.86
C ILE A 305 8.29 -17.77 -22.86
N SER A 306 7.15 -18.20 -23.39
CA SER A 306 6.24 -17.38 -24.17
C SER A 306 4.87 -17.35 -23.50
N LEU A 307 4.26 -16.19 -23.42
CA LEU A 307 2.88 -16.04 -22.93
C LEU A 307 1.90 -16.45 -24.04
N SER A 308 0.80 -17.08 -23.65
CA SER A 308 -0.27 -17.40 -24.60
C SER A 308 -0.98 -16.13 -25.08
N ASP A 309 -1.45 -16.13 -26.33
CA ASP A 309 -2.23 -15.02 -26.89
C ASP A 309 -3.48 -14.72 -26.06
N GLU A 310 -4.11 -15.75 -25.48
CA GLU A 310 -5.26 -15.62 -24.62
C GLU A 310 -4.90 -14.81 -23.37
N LEU A 311 -3.81 -15.12 -22.67
CA LEU A 311 -3.37 -14.41 -21.49
C LEU A 311 -3.04 -12.94 -21.82
N VAL A 312 -2.36 -12.71 -22.95
CA VAL A 312 -2.01 -11.35 -23.39
C VAL A 312 -3.26 -10.54 -23.72
N LYS A 313 -4.27 -11.13 -24.38
CA LYS A 313 -5.53 -10.45 -24.72
C LYS A 313 -6.37 -10.09 -23.49
N THR A 314 -6.28 -10.86 -22.42
CA THR A 314 -7.03 -10.59 -21.17
C THR A 314 -6.34 -9.58 -20.25
N ALA A 315 -5.10 -9.23 -20.54
CA ALA A 315 -4.35 -8.27 -19.73
C ALA A 315 -4.87 -6.85 -19.89
N LYS A 316 -4.97 -6.13 -18.77
CA LYS A 316 -5.28 -4.69 -18.71
C LYS A 316 -4.15 -3.86 -19.32
N VAL A 317 -2.90 -4.28 -19.08
CA VAL A 317 -1.70 -3.63 -19.58
C VAL A 317 -0.76 -4.67 -20.15
N VAL A 318 -0.31 -4.42 -21.39
CA VAL A 318 0.76 -5.19 -22.05
C VAL A 318 1.97 -4.27 -22.17
N VAL A 319 3.01 -4.55 -21.39
CA VAL A 319 4.28 -3.83 -21.47
C VAL A 319 5.03 -4.27 -22.72
N LYS A 320 5.49 -3.30 -23.52
CA LYS A 320 6.21 -3.53 -24.79
C LYS A 320 7.72 -3.56 -24.59
#